data_d984e835a883fad6997aaa41ec5dfea1
#
_entry.id   d984e835a883fad6997aaa41ec5dfea1
#
_cell.length_a   1.000
_cell.length_b   1.000
_cell.length_c   1.000
_cell.angle_alpha   90.00
_cell.angle_beta   90.00
_cell.angle_gamma   90.00
#
_symmetry.space_group_name_H-M   'P 1'
#
loop_
_entity.id
_entity.type
_entity.pdbx_description
1 polymer ?
#
loop_
_entity_poly.entity_id
_entity_poly.type
_entity_poly.pdbx_seq_one_letter_code
_entity_poly.pdbx_strand_id
1 'polypeptide(L)'
;MIRFNQDDKILANIARVIETRLKKKNIDAELTLVLDTSMDELESKFENGVISGGSYADILYVAGKFLRNPKLENASFKSFKPICGLYWATHNQGYAETAPIKELLEDLEDQALWGMNIIKVWYDLAQHKIEESADFIERLLSILRHAKSLGLQTAITTISNEAFDDSPEELRADWTCGHDGYTLNLNAHYHREICPSKKGGMEKIIEYRRKMLEAFKDADLDHIDISPYDQGGCTCSECAPWGGNGYIRCIEALTPVVKEYFPNAKINITTWYFGTFRNGDVSEFELLQKAFNEGRLKDVEYITSEPQVHPYPFEHPLGRPYIGFPEISMCGIFPWGGYGAIPVPMKIQKLWDANQDKLEGGFPYCEGFYEDINKAIVLRQYRDNQNASDTVKEYLAYECGLEGELLDEVHKAVMAMEETHARGWEPGHRYTIKRPEKIFDIEKTILKAHETLDETTKNSKKWRLFYYRAVIDAELARNNFYRNDKVVEYFNEMIELYHLYNANWYVKPDIMTDEKYGRPLTKDELKIIALGGTLD
;
A
#
# COMPACT_ATOMS: atom_id res chain seq x y z
N MET A 1 8.17 -29.49 -14.27
CA MET A 1 8.02 -30.28 -12.99
C MET A 1 8.86 -29.61 -11.91
N ILE A 2 8.29 -29.41 -10.70
CA ILE A 2 9.00 -28.81 -9.58
C ILE A 2 9.29 -29.86 -8.50
N ARG A 3 10.55 -29.96 -8.07
CA ARG A 3 11.00 -30.86 -7.01
C ARG A 3 11.27 -30.05 -5.75
N PHE A 4 10.93 -30.57 -4.59
CA PHE A 4 11.16 -29.94 -3.27
C PHE A 4 11.09 -31.01 -2.17
N ASN A 5 11.45 -30.65 -0.93
CA ASN A 5 11.24 -31.52 0.21
C ASN A 5 9.74 -31.69 0.47
N GLN A 6 9.19 -32.86 0.27
CA GLN A 6 7.75 -33.17 0.34
C GLN A 6 7.16 -32.98 1.76
N ASP A 7 7.99 -32.98 2.79
CA ASP A 7 7.53 -32.74 4.17
C ASP A 7 7.37 -31.24 4.47
N ASP A 8 7.90 -30.37 3.60
CA ASP A 8 7.82 -28.91 3.74
C ASP A 8 6.55 -28.38 3.04
N LYS A 9 5.54 -28.06 3.87
CA LYS A 9 4.25 -27.54 3.38
C LYS A 9 4.36 -26.17 2.70
N ILE A 10 5.33 -25.34 3.15
CA ILE A 10 5.54 -24.01 2.56
C ILE A 10 6.14 -24.16 1.16
N LEU A 11 7.18 -24.99 1.01
CA LEU A 11 7.72 -25.29 -0.33
C LEU A 11 6.68 -25.91 -1.26
N ALA A 12 5.77 -26.74 -0.75
CA ALA A 12 4.67 -27.28 -1.53
C ALA A 12 3.73 -26.18 -2.06
N ASN A 13 3.40 -25.18 -1.24
CA ASN A 13 2.59 -24.04 -1.68
C ASN A 13 3.33 -23.17 -2.69
N ILE A 14 4.62 -22.89 -2.45
CA ILE A 14 5.47 -22.14 -3.38
C ILE A 14 5.57 -22.87 -4.73
N ALA A 15 5.78 -24.19 -4.71
CA ALA A 15 5.83 -24.99 -5.93
C ALA A 15 4.53 -24.87 -6.74
N ARG A 16 3.36 -24.95 -6.09
CA ARG A 16 2.05 -24.76 -6.73
C ARG A 16 1.91 -23.38 -7.38
N VAL A 17 2.36 -22.31 -6.70
CA VAL A 17 2.36 -20.96 -7.26
C VAL A 17 3.22 -20.89 -8.52
N ILE A 18 4.45 -21.40 -8.46
CA ILE A 18 5.38 -21.38 -9.59
C ILE A 18 4.83 -22.22 -10.75
N GLU A 19 4.33 -23.42 -10.50
CA GLU A 19 3.74 -24.30 -11.54
C GLU A 19 2.56 -23.62 -12.25
N THR A 20 1.72 -22.92 -11.49
CA THR A 20 0.60 -22.15 -12.04
C THR A 20 1.09 -21.06 -12.99
N ARG A 21 2.15 -20.33 -12.63
CA ARG A 21 2.72 -19.25 -13.45
C ARG A 21 3.49 -19.80 -14.66
N LEU A 22 4.25 -20.88 -14.51
CA LEU A 22 4.90 -21.58 -15.63
C LEU A 22 3.89 -22.01 -16.68
N LYS A 23 2.79 -22.64 -16.24
CA LYS A 23 1.69 -23.06 -17.13
C LYS A 23 1.03 -21.85 -17.82
N LYS A 24 0.71 -20.79 -17.07
CA LYS A 24 0.09 -19.57 -17.61
C LYS A 24 0.95 -18.90 -18.69
N LYS A 25 2.28 -18.97 -18.52
CA LYS A 25 3.25 -18.35 -19.44
C LYS A 25 3.81 -19.33 -20.49
N ASN A 26 3.31 -20.56 -20.55
CA ASN A 26 3.80 -21.62 -21.46
C ASN A 26 5.32 -21.86 -21.35
N ILE A 27 5.86 -21.78 -20.13
CA ILE A 27 7.28 -22.03 -19.85
C ILE A 27 7.43 -23.50 -19.44
N ASP A 28 8.18 -24.28 -20.23
CA ASP A 28 8.56 -25.64 -19.85
C ASP A 28 9.90 -25.61 -19.11
N ALA A 29 9.89 -26.05 -17.85
CA ALA A 29 11.07 -26.07 -17.00
C ALA A 29 11.01 -27.17 -15.95
N GLU A 30 12.19 -27.71 -15.61
CA GLU A 30 12.39 -28.51 -14.41
C GLU A 30 13.14 -27.67 -13.36
N LEU A 31 12.52 -27.48 -12.21
CA LEU A 31 13.12 -26.70 -11.11
C LEU A 31 13.17 -27.54 -9.84
N THR A 32 14.16 -27.24 -9.00
CA THR A 32 14.26 -27.80 -7.66
C THR A 32 14.32 -26.64 -6.65
N LEU A 33 13.46 -26.67 -5.63
CA LEU A 33 13.40 -25.66 -4.57
C LEU A 33 14.08 -26.16 -3.31
N VAL A 34 14.96 -25.36 -2.73
CA VAL A 34 15.74 -25.71 -1.55
C VAL A 34 15.72 -24.54 -0.56
N LEU A 35 15.20 -24.76 0.65
CA LEU A 35 15.43 -23.86 1.76
C LEU A 35 16.79 -24.22 2.37
N ASP A 36 17.78 -23.36 2.22
CA ASP A 36 19.15 -23.56 2.70
C ASP A 36 19.40 -22.68 3.94
N THR A 37 19.18 -23.25 5.10
CA THR A 37 19.36 -22.56 6.40
C THR A 37 20.82 -22.22 6.74
N SER A 38 21.78 -22.58 5.90
CA SER A 38 23.18 -22.15 6.01
C SER A 38 23.46 -20.83 5.31
N MET A 39 22.53 -20.36 4.48
CA MET A 39 22.56 -19.05 3.84
C MET A 39 21.91 -17.99 4.75
N ASP A 40 22.33 -16.74 4.61
CA ASP A 40 21.65 -15.61 5.26
C ASP A 40 20.23 -15.46 4.71
N GLU A 41 19.30 -14.94 5.54
CA GLU A 41 17.88 -14.73 5.16
C GLU A 41 17.67 -13.77 3.98
N LEU A 42 18.72 -13.10 3.50
CA LEU A 42 18.67 -12.18 2.35
C LEU A 42 19.40 -12.72 1.13
N GLU A 43 19.92 -13.94 1.23
CA GLU A 43 20.72 -14.56 0.18
C GLU A 43 19.96 -15.67 -0.54
N SER A 44 20.20 -15.75 -1.83
CA SER A 44 19.59 -16.77 -2.69
C SER A 44 20.47 -17.08 -3.90
N LYS A 45 20.22 -18.21 -4.53
CA LYS A 45 21.00 -18.69 -5.65
C LYS A 45 20.13 -19.41 -6.68
N PHE A 46 20.46 -19.21 -7.95
CA PHE A 46 20.00 -20.05 -9.04
C PHE A 46 21.18 -20.79 -9.65
N GLU A 47 21.13 -22.11 -9.70
CA GLU A 47 22.19 -22.92 -10.28
C GLU A 47 21.63 -24.18 -10.93
N ASN A 48 21.76 -24.30 -12.27
CA ASN A 48 21.35 -25.48 -13.05
C ASN A 48 19.90 -25.95 -12.75
N GLY A 49 18.96 -25.02 -12.67
CA GLY A 49 17.56 -25.31 -12.35
C GLY A 49 17.27 -25.50 -10.86
N VAL A 50 18.26 -25.35 -9.99
CA VAL A 50 18.08 -25.35 -8.53
C VAL A 50 17.94 -23.91 -8.04
N ILE A 51 16.86 -23.62 -7.33
CA ILE A 51 16.60 -22.37 -6.63
C ILE A 51 16.81 -22.62 -5.14
N SER A 52 17.81 -21.98 -4.57
CA SER A 52 18.09 -22.04 -3.13
C SER A 52 17.94 -20.65 -2.51
N GLY A 53 17.44 -20.57 -1.29
CA GLY A 53 17.33 -19.31 -0.54
C GLY A 53 17.46 -19.53 0.95
N GLY A 54 17.98 -18.51 1.66
CA GLY A 54 18.03 -18.49 3.12
C GLY A 54 16.64 -18.34 3.75
N SER A 55 15.67 -17.84 2.97
CA SER A 55 14.27 -17.76 3.34
C SER A 55 13.34 -18.20 2.21
N TYR A 56 12.08 -18.49 2.54
CA TYR A 56 11.06 -18.82 1.53
C TYR A 56 10.76 -17.63 0.59
N ALA A 57 10.81 -16.41 1.11
CA ALA A 57 10.63 -15.20 0.31
C ALA A 57 11.75 -15.04 -0.75
N ASP A 58 12.97 -15.47 -0.43
CA ASP A 58 14.08 -15.44 -1.38
C ASP A 58 13.95 -16.51 -2.46
N ILE A 59 13.41 -17.68 -2.13
CA ILE A 59 13.06 -18.71 -3.12
C ILE A 59 11.99 -18.19 -4.08
N LEU A 60 10.91 -17.56 -3.58
CA LEU A 60 9.87 -16.94 -4.39
C LEU A 60 10.45 -15.86 -5.30
N TYR A 61 11.32 -15.02 -4.77
CA TYR A 61 11.95 -13.95 -5.54
C TYR A 61 12.80 -14.45 -6.71
N VAL A 62 13.64 -15.45 -6.47
CA VAL A 62 14.46 -16.06 -7.54
C VAL A 62 13.59 -16.80 -8.55
N ALA A 63 12.53 -17.49 -8.09
CA ALA A 63 11.55 -18.09 -8.99
C ALA A 63 10.89 -17.01 -9.88
N GLY A 64 10.55 -15.86 -9.31
CA GLY A 64 10.05 -14.71 -10.07
C GLY A 64 11.05 -14.19 -11.11
N LYS A 65 12.35 -14.11 -10.76
CA LYS A 65 13.41 -13.77 -11.74
C LYS A 65 13.46 -14.78 -12.89
N PHE A 66 13.39 -16.06 -12.58
CA PHE A 66 13.34 -17.11 -13.59
C PHE A 66 12.10 -17.01 -14.47
N LEU A 67 10.92 -16.79 -13.90
CA LEU A 67 9.67 -16.62 -14.66
C LEU A 67 9.73 -15.43 -15.63
N ARG A 68 10.36 -14.33 -15.23
CA ARG A 68 10.57 -13.14 -16.07
C ARG A 68 11.69 -13.32 -17.11
N ASN A 69 12.65 -14.18 -16.80
CA ASN A 69 13.73 -14.54 -17.72
C ASN A 69 14.03 -16.06 -17.65
N PRO A 70 13.34 -16.90 -18.44
CA PRO A 70 13.58 -18.34 -18.44
C PRO A 70 14.99 -18.77 -18.89
N LYS A 71 15.78 -17.84 -19.39
CA LYS A 71 17.22 -18.03 -19.72
C LYS A 71 18.14 -17.53 -18.62
N LEU A 72 17.62 -17.42 -17.39
CA LEU A 72 18.40 -16.98 -16.25
C LEU A 72 19.67 -17.84 -16.11
N GLU A 73 20.83 -17.20 -16.10
CA GLU A 73 22.12 -17.84 -15.89
C GLU A 73 22.35 -18.13 -14.41
N ASN A 74 23.28 -19.04 -14.11
CA ASN A 74 23.69 -19.34 -12.75
C ASN A 74 24.19 -18.06 -12.06
N ALA A 75 23.59 -17.73 -10.92
CA ALA A 75 23.89 -16.50 -10.19
C ALA A 75 23.53 -16.62 -8.70
N SER A 76 24.25 -15.87 -7.89
CA SER A 76 23.89 -15.61 -6.49
C SER A 76 23.29 -14.21 -6.37
N PHE A 77 22.30 -14.07 -5.50
CA PHE A 77 21.58 -12.83 -5.27
C PHE A 77 21.63 -12.50 -3.78
N LYS A 78 21.74 -11.23 -3.48
CA LYS A 78 21.60 -10.71 -2.13
C LYS A 78 20.62 -9.54 -2.16
N SER A 79 19.59 -9.62 -1.33
CA SER A 79 18.62 -8.52 -1.23
C SER A 79 19.34 -7.24 -0.79
N PHE A 80 19.07 -6.14 -1.50
CA PHE A 80 19.69 -4.85 -1.19
C PHE A 80 19.16 -4.30 0.14
N LYS A 81 17.88 -4.57 0.45
CA LYS A 81 17.23 -4.18 1.71
C LYS A 81 16.54 -5.37 2.38
N PRO A 82 16.52 -5.42 3.72
CA PRO A 82 15.86 -6.50 4.45
C PRO A 82 14.33 -6.38 4.44
N ILE A 83 13.79 -5.16 4.40
CA ILE A 83 12.35 -4.91 4.42
C ILE A 83 11.85 -4.61 3.01
N CYS A 84 11.34 -5.62 2.33
CA CYS A 84 10.71 -5.52 1.02
C CYS A 84 9.20 -5.65 1.21
N GLY A 85 8.61 -4.71 1.96
CA GLY A 85 7.22 -4.76 2.35
C GLY A 85 6.29 -4.13 1.33
N LEU A 86 5.00 -4.45 1.43
CA LEU A 86 3.91 -3.71 0.81
C LEU A 86 2.83 -3.44 1.84
N TYR A 87 2.28 -2.24 1.80
CA TYR A 87 1.11 -1.87 2.58
C TYR A 87 -0.12 -1.87 1.68
N TRP A 88 -1.01 -2.81 1.92
CA TRP A 88 -2.32 -2.80 1.28
C TRP A 88 -3.28 -1.98 2.11
N ALA A 89 -3.72 -0.86 1.56
CA ALA A 89 -4.76 -0.07 2.16
C ALA A 89 -6.09 -0.84 2.11
N THR A 90 -6.49 -1.35 3.26
CA THR A 90 -7.74 -2.11 3.46
C THR A 90 -8.84 -1.22 4.00
N HIS A 91 -8.88 0.01 3.52
CA HIS A 91 -9.82 1.08 3.87
C HIS A 91 -10.09 1.95 2.63
N ASN A 92 -10.97 2.94 2.76
CA ASN A 92 -11.30 3.93 1.73
C ASN A 92 -11.73 3.32 0.38
N GLN A 93 -12.43 2.17 0.41
CA GLN A 93 -12.86 1.45 -0.79
C GLN A 93 -11.72 1.02 -1.72
N GLY A 94 -10.55 0.81 -1.13
CA GLY A 94 -9.40 0.31 -1.86
C GLY A 94 -9.68 -1.05 -2.51
N TYR A 95 -8.92 -1.37 -3.55
CA TYR A 95 -9.02 -2.67 -4.22
C TYR A 95 -8.84 -3.84 -3.24
N ALA A 96 -7.98 -3.70 -2.23
CA ALA A 96 -7.80 -4.71 -1.19
C ALA A 96 -9.04 -4.93 -0.31
N GLU A 97 -9.93 -3.94 -0.21
CA GLU A 97 -11.20 -4.03 0.50
C GLU A 97 -12.31 -4.65 -0.37
N THR A 98 -12.34 -4.34 -1.66
CA THR A 98 -13.47 -4.61 -2.55
C THR A 98 -13.31 -5.83 -3.44
N ALA A 99 -12.10 -6.16 -3.87
CA ALA A 99 -11.85 -7.26 -4.80
C ALA A 99 -12.21 -8.64 -4.22
N PRO A 100 -12.59 -9.61 -5.05
CA PRO A 100 -12.76 -10.98 -4.61
C PRO A 100 -11.50 -11.52 -3.93
N ILE A 101 -11.65 -12.22 -2.81
CA ILE A 101 -10.50 -12.71 -2.03
C ILE A 101 -9.54 -13.54 -2.89
N LYS A 102 -10.07 -14.34 -3.81
CA LYS A 102 -9.24 -15.14 -4.72
C LYS A 102 -8.28 -14.28 -5.55
N GLU A 103 -8.75 -13.14 -6.07
CA GLU A 103 -7.91 -12.22 -6.84
C GLU A 103 -6.83 -11.58 -5.98
N LEU A 104 -7.19 -11.22 -4.73
CA LEU A 104 -6.19 -10.68 -3.80
C LEU A 104 -5.10 -11.68 -3.46
N LEU A 105 -5.44 -12.95 -3.27
CA LEU A 105 -4.45 -13.99 -3.00
C LEU A 105 -3.54 -14.23 -4.22
N GLU A 106 -4.09 -14.18 -5.43
CA GLU A 106 -3.30 -14.25 -6.67
C GLU A 106 -2.37 -13.03 -6.83
N ASP A 107 -2.84 -11.83 -6.49
CA ASP A 107 -2.01 -10.61 -6.51
C ASP A 107 -0.90 -10.66 -5.45
N LEU A 108 -1.18 -11.20 -4.26
CA LEU A 108 -0.17 -11.42 -3.22
C LEU A 108 0.93 -12.38 -3.71
N GLU A 109 0.55 -13.48 -4.36
CA GLU A 109 1.49 -14.42 -4.97
C GLU A 109 2.37 -13.73 -6.04
N ASP A 110 1.76 -12.92 -6.92
CA ASP A 110 2.49 -12.17 -7.95
C ASP A 110 3.47 -11.17 -7.30
N GLN A 111 3.04 -10.43 -6.27
CA GLN A 111 3.89 -9.48 -5.57
C GLN A 111 5.05 -10.16 -4.82
N ALA A 112 4.83 -11.36 -4.27
CA ALA A 112 5.90 -12.18 -3.70
C ALA A 112 6.94 -12.59 -4.76
N LEU A 113 6.51 -12.96 -5.96
CA LEU A 113 7.38 -13.24 -7.10
C LEU A 113 8.13 -11.98 -7.60
N TRP A 114 7.57 -10.78 -7.40
CA TRP A 114 8.24 -9.50 -7.65
C TRP A 114 9.21 -9.10 -6.53
N GLY A 115 9.15 -9.76 -5.37
CA GLY A 115 10.12 -9.61 -4.31
C GLY A 115 9.59 -9.20 -2.94
N MET A 116 8.26 -9.12 -2.77
CA MET A 116 7.67 -8.86 -1.47
C MET A 116 8.05 -9.96 -0.47
N ASN A 117 8.47 -9.56 0.73
CA ASN A 117 8.71 -10.48 1.85
C ASN A 117 7.80 -10.21 3.07
N ILE A 118 7.14 -9.06 3.11
CA ILE A 118 6.22 -8.67 4.19
C ILE A 118 4.97 -8.05 3.60
N ILE A 119 3.80 -8.52 4.00
CA ILE A 119 2.52 -7.88 3.71
C ILE A 119 1.99 -7.18 4.96
N LYS A 120 1.59 -5.92 4.82
CA LYS A 120 0.97 -5.12 5.86
C LYS A 120 -0.47 -4.79 5.48
N VAL A 121 -1.38 -4.95 6.43
CA VAL A 121 -2.79 -4.55 6.32
C VAL A 121 -3.17 -3.61 7.46
N TRP A 122 -4.27 -2.91 7.33
CA TRP A 122 -4.83 -2.09 8.39
C TRP A 122 -6.22 -2.59 8.79
N TYR A 123 -6.43 -2.68 10.09
CA TYR A 123 -7.74 -2.84 10.67
C TYR A 123 -8.18 -1.51 11.29
N ASP A 124 -9.11 -0.83 10.61
CA ASP A 124 -9.66 0.46 11.03
C ASP A 124 -10.74 0.25 12.09
N LEU A 125 -10.38 0.47 13.35
CA LEU A 125 -11.30 0.32 14.48
C LEU A 125 -12.48 1.31 14.41
N ALA A 126 -12.28 2.49 13.84
CA ALA A 126 -13.32 3.49 13.77
C ALA A 126 -14.46 3.09 12.84
N GLN A 127 -14.15 2.35 11.78
CA GLN A 127 -15.16 1.87 10.82
C GLN A 127 -15.66 0.46 11.11
N HIS A 128 -14.85 -0.36 11.78
CA HIS A 128 -15.09 -1.80 11.92
C HIS A 128 -15.10 -2.20 13.39
N LYS A 129 -16.29 -2.17 14.01
CA LYS A 129 -16.46 -2.77 15.34
C LYS A 129 -16.22 -4.27 15.27
N ILE A 130 -15.42 -4.81 16.19
CA ILE A 130 -15.03 -6.23 16.19
C ILE A 130 -16.25 -7.15 16.15
N GLU A 131 -17.26 -6.83 16.94
CA GLU A 131 -18.46 -7.66 17.09
C GLU A 131 -19.36 -7.65 15.83
N GLU A 132 -19.20 -6.67 14.95
CA GLU A 132 -20.05 -6.43 13.77
C GLU A 132 -19.30 -6.69 12.45
N SER A 133 -18.00 -6.99 12.49
CA SER A 133 -17.12 -7.00 11.31
C SER A 133 -16.48 -8.35 11.02
N ALA A 134 -17.16 -9.45 11.36
CA ALA A 134 -16.61 -10.80 11.19
C ALA A 134 -16.13 -11.10 9.75
N ASP A 135 -16.88 -10.67 8.75
CA ASP A 135 -16.52 -10.90 7.34
C ASP A 135 -15.26 -10.11 6.94
N PHE A 136 -15.12 -8.88 7.42
CA PHE A 136 -13.94 -8.07 7.17
C PHE A 136 -12.71 -8.62 7.88
N ILE A 137 -12.86 -9.05 9.13
CA ILE A 137 -11.80 -9.72 9.89
C ILE A 137 -11.34 -10.99 9.15
N GLU A 138 -12.28 -11.85 8.71
CA GLU A 138 -11.92 -13.08 7.98
C GLU A 138 -11.24 -12.77 6.65
N ARG A 139 -11.62 -11.68 5.98
CA ARG A 139 -10.93 -11.20 4.78
C ARG A 139 -9.46 -10.89 5.07
N LEU A 140 -9.16 -10.10 6.11
CA LEU A 140 -7.78 -9.77 6.48
C LEU A 140 -7.02 -11.02 6.95
N LEU A 141 -7.65 -11.87 7.74
CA LEU A 141 -7.08 -13.16 8.17
C LEU A 141 -6.75 -14.06 6.98
N SER A 142 -7.60 -14.10 5.96
CA SER A 142 -7.34 -14.87 4.74
C SER A 142 -6.07 -14.37 4.02
N ILE A 143 -5.87 -13.05 3.92
CA ILE A 143 -4.66 -12.45 3.33
C ILE A 143 -3.42 -12.83 4.15
N LEU A 144 -3.48 -12.63 5.47
CA LEU A 144 -2.34 -12.87 6.37
C LEU A 144 -1.97 -14.36 6.43
N ARG A 145 -2.96 -15.26 6.57
CA ARG A 145 -2.73 -16.71 6.58
C ARG A 145 -2.15 -17.20 5.26
N HIS A 146 -2.62 -16.65 4.11
CA HIS A 146 -2.05 -17.00 2.82
C HIS A 146 -0.60 -16.56 2.71
N ALA A 147 -0.26 -15.35 3.14
CA ALA A 147 1.13 -14.89 3.20
C ALA A 147 2.02 -15.82 4.04
N LYS A 148 1.55 -16.18 5.25
CA LYS A 148 2.26 -17.17 6.11
C LYS A 148 2.40 -18.54 5.46
N SER A 149 1.40 -18.99 4.70
CA SER A 149 1.46 -20.26 3.96
C SER A 149 2.52 -20.28 2.86
N LEU A 150 3.02 -19.12 2.45
CA LEU A 150 4.12 -18.92 1.50
C LEU A 150 5.45 -18.57 2.21
N GLY A 151 5.46 -18.55 3.55
CA GLY A 151 6.65 -18.19 4.35
C GLY A 151 6.97 -16.69 4.33
N LEU A 152 6.00 -15.84 3.99
CA LEU A 152 6.13 -14.39 4.08
C LEU A 152 5.86 -13.92 5.51
N GLN A 153 6.41 -12.75 5.85
CA GLN A 153 6.08 -12.07 7.10
C GLN A 153 4.78 -11.28 6.96
N THR A 154 4.14 -11.05 8.09
CA THR A 154 2.85 -10.37 8.19
C THR A 154 2.91 -9.19 9.13
N ALA A 155 2.19 -8.12 8.80
CA ALA A 155 2.12 -6.92 9.61
C ALA A 155 0.67 -6.39 9.67
N ILE A 156 0.33 -5.79 10.81
CA ILE A 156 -0.90 -5.01 10.95
C ILE A 156 -0.57 -3.63 11.48
N THR A 157 -1.22 -2.60 10.94
CA THR A 157 -1.12 -1.24 11.48
C THR A 157 -2.32 -0.90 12.34
N THR A 158 -2.12 -0.07 13.35
CA THR A 158 -3.16 0.45 14.23
C THR A 158 -2.82 1.89 14.64
N ILE A 159 -3.84 2.70 14.82
CA ILE A 159 -3.68 4.07 15.34
C ILE A 159 -3.68 4.01 16.87
N SER A 160 -2.75 4.72 17.48
CA SER A 160 -2.41 4.57 18.90
C SER A 160 -3.58 4.74 19.87
N ASN A 161 -4.48 5.71 19.63
CA ASN A 161 -5.63 6.00 20.48
C ASN A 161 -6.97 5.97 19.74
N GLU A 162 -7.01 5.35 18.58
CA GLU A 162 -8.22 5.12 17.80
C GLU A 162 -9.25 4.33 18.60
N ALA A 163 -10.53 4.63 18.37
CA ALA A 163 -11.64 4.03 19.08
C ALA A 163 -12.90 3.97 18.19
N PHE A 164 -13.95 3.36 18.70
CA PHE A 164 -15.24 3.22 18.02
C PHE A 164 -16.11 4.46 18.15
N ASP A 165 -17.12 4.56 17.30
CA ASP A 165 -18.13 5.64 17.30
C ASP A 165 -18.87 5.80 18.62
N ASP A 166 -19.12 4.69 19.29
CA ASP A 166 -19.82 4.62 20.56
C ASP A 166 -18.89 4.78 21.77
N SER A 167 -17.66 5.21 21.54
CA SER A 167 -16.73 5.53 22.63
C SER A 167 -17.31 6.60 23.55
N PRO A 168 -17.20 6.43 24.89
CA PRO A 168 -17.76 7.35 25.86
C PRO A 168 -17.29 8.78 25.62
N GLU A 169 -18.21 9.74 25.53
CA GLU A 169 -17.89 11.13 25.24
C GLU A 169 -16.92 11.75 26.24
N GLU A 170 -17.05 11.40 27.50
CA GLU A 170 -16.18 11.88 28.58
C GLU A 170 -14.73 11.42 28.44
N LEU A 171 -14.48 10.35 27.68
CA LEU A 171 -13.13 9.82 27.41
C LEU A 171 -12.53 10.35 26.12
N ARG A 172 -13.31 10.98 25.25
CA ARG A 172 -12.85 11.41 23.94
C ARG A 172 -11.72 12.41 24.02
N ALA A 173 -10.86 12.34 23.01
CA ALA A 173 -9.73 13.25 22.86
C ALA A 173 -10.18 14.70 22.71
N ASP A 174 -9.36 15.62 23.18
CA ASP A 174 -9.60 17.05 23.04
C ASP A 174 -8.86 17.56 21.79
N TRP A 175 -9.65 17.96 20.78
CA TRP A 175 -9.14 18.51 19.52
C TRP A 175 -9.46 19.99 19.34
N THR A 176 -10.09 20.61 20.34
CA THR A 176 -10.59 21.99 20.23
C THR A 176 -9.54 23.03 20.60
N CYS A 177 -8.44 22.63 21.22
CA CYS A 177 -7.43 23.52 21.77
C CYS A 177 -6.35 23.84 20.75
N GLY A 178 -6.69 24.63 19.72
CA GLY A 178 -5.66 25.33 18.94
C GLY A 178 -4.71 24.45 18.14
N HIS A 179 -5.23 23.43 17.47
CA HIS A 179 -4.50 22.77 16.41
C HIS A 179 -4.30 23.73 15.26
N ASP A 180 -3.15 24.36 15.22
CA ASP A 180 -2.77 25.20 14.11
C ASP A 180 -2.85 24.42 12.79
N GLY A 181 -3.81 24.78 11.95
CA GLY A 181 -3.99 24.20 10.62
C GLY A 181 -4.74 22.87 10.56
N TYR A 182 -5.06 22.25 11.68
CA TYR A 182 -5.94 21.12 11.72
C TYR A 182 -7.38 21.60 11.62
N THR A 183 -7.81 21.86 10.44
CA THR A 183 -9.24 21.93 10.20
C THR A 183 -9.77 20.53 10.45
N LEU A 184 -10.69 20.40 11.36
CA LEU A 184 -11.55 19.21 11.54
C LEU A 184 -12.15 18.85 10.21
N ASN A 185 -11.31 18.24 9.39
CA ASN A 185 -11.64 18.01 8.04
C ASN A 185 -12.23 16.64 7.94
N LEU A 186 -13.45 16.61 7.46
CA LEU A 186 -13.95 15.53 6.62
C LEU A 186 -14.00 14.14 7.21
N ASN A 187 -13.08 13.79 8.09
CA ASN A 187 -13.04 12.52 8.76
C ASN A 187 -13.59 12.69 10.18
N ALA A 188 -14.83 12.36 10.37
CA ALA A 188 -15.50 12.30 11.67
C ALA A 188 -14.75 11.44 12.71
N HIS A 189 -13.75 10.71 12.27
CA HIS A 189 -12.88 9.90 13.10
C HIS A 189 -12.23 10.67 14.24
N TYR A 190 -11.74 11.88 13.99
CA TYR A 190 -11.03 12.69 14.97
C TYR A 190 -11.82 13.09 16.23
N HIS A 191 -13.09 12.75 16.27
CA HIS A 191 -13.93 12.94 17.45
C HIS A 191 -14.17 11.69 18.26
N ARG A 192 -13.60 10.56 17.83
CA ARG A 192 -13.83 9.22 18.39
C ARG A 192 -12.65 8.69 19.16
N GLU A 193 -11.46 9.30 18.95
CA GLU A 193 -10.24 8.93 19.64
C GLU A 193 -10.39 9.16 21.14
N ILE A 194 -9.77 8.28 21.91
CA ILE A 194 -9.79 8.33 23.38
C ILE A 194 -8.54 9.06 23.87
N CYS A 195 -8.72 9.99 24.79
CA CYS A 195 -7.61 10.63 25.49
C CYS A 195 -7.00 9.69 26.52
N PRO A 196 -5.72 9.29 26.37
CA PRO A 196 -5.06 8.40 27.34
C PRO A 196 -4.86 9.02 28.72
N SER A 197 -5.02 10.34 28.86
CA SER A 197 -4.81 11.07 30.12
C SER A 197 -6.09 11.21 30.94
N LYS A 198 -7.25 11.02 30.34
CA LYS A 198 -8.52 11.02 31.06
C LYS A 198 -8.64 9.75 31.89
N LYS A 199 -9.24 9.86 33.09
CA LYS A 199 -9.45 8.72 33.98
C LYS A 199 -10.26 7.63 33.26
N GLY A 200 -9.70 6.43 33.11
CA GLY A 200 -10.29 5.33 32.36
C GLY A 200 -9.99 5.34 30.85
N GLY A 201 -9.32 6.38 30.33
CA GLY A 201 -9.03 6.51 28.89
C GLY A 201 -8.03 5.47 28.41
N MET A 202 -6.89 5.33 29.08
CA MET A 202 -5.87 4.35 28.72
C MET A 202 -6.41 2.92 28.83
N GLU A 203 -7.17 2.63 29.87
CA GLU A 203 -7.80 1.33 30.07
C GLU A 203 -8.75 0.98 28.92
N LYS A 204 -9.50 1.98 28.42
CA LYS A 204 -10.39 1.79 27.28
C LYS A 204 -9.62 1.57 25.98
N ILE A 205 -8.53 2.30 25.75
CA ILE A 205 -7.63 2.08 24.60
C ILE A 205 -7.09 0.64 24.63
N ILE A 206 -6.61 0.18 25.77
CA ILE A 206 -6.12 -1.19 25.95
C ILE A 206 -7.22 -2.23 25.72
N GLU A 207 -8.44 -2.00 26.24
CA GLU A 207 -9.58 -2.89 26.03
C GLU A 207 -9.86 -3.10 24.53
N TYR A 208 -9.90 -2.01 23.76
CA TYR A 208 -10.16 -2.09 22.32
C TYR A 208 -9.01 -2.79 21.57
N ARG A 209 -7.77 -2.56 21.96
CA ARG A 209 -6.63 -3.27 21.35
C ARG A 209 -6.62 -4.76 21.68
N ARG A 210 -7.00 -5.14 22.92
CA ARG A 210 -7.15 -6.55 23.27
C ARG A 210 -8.19 -7.26 22.41
N LYS A 211 -9.34 -6.63 22.17
CA LYS A 211 -10.38 -7.17 21.29
C LYS A 211 -9.85 -7.38 19.86
N MET A 212 -9.13 -6.38 19.31
CA MET A 212 -8.52 -6.49 17.99
C MET A 212 -7.48 -7.61 17.94
N LEU A 213 -6.53 -7.63 18.88
CA LEU A 213 -5.46 -8.64 18.92
C LEU A 213 -6.02 -10.06 19.11
N GLU A 214 -7.06 -10.23 19.92
CA GLU A 214 -7.77 -11.51 20.05
C GLU A 214 -8.39 -11.97 18.74
N ALA A 215 -8.99 -11.04 17.97
CA ALA A 215 -9.58 -11.36 16.65
C ALA A 215 -8.51 -11.81 15.63
N PHE A 216 -7.29 -11.32 15.76
CA PHE A 216 -6.17 -11.64 14.85
C PHE A 216 -5.17 -12.66 15.42
N LYS A 217 -5.42 -13.28 16.57
CA LYS A 217 -4.45 -14.18 17.23
C LYS A 217 -3.95 -15.33 16.36
N ASP A 218 -4.78 -15.79 15.43
CA ASP A 218 -4.43 -16.88 14.52
C ASP A 218 -3.67 -16.41 13.25
N ALA A 219 -3.35 -15.12 13.14
CA ALA A 219 -2.62 -14.55 12.01
C ALA A 219 -1.10 -14.73 12.13
N ASP A 220 -0.59 -15.08 13.32
CA ASP A 220 0.86 -15.21 13.60
C ASP A 220 1.64 -13.97 13.11
N LEU A 221 1.27 -12.80 13.64
CA LEU A 221 1.82 -11.52 13.20
C LEU A 221 3.30 -11.37 13.57
N ASP A 222 4.11 -10.98 12.58
CA ASP A 222 5.54 -10.71 12.77
C ASP A 222 5.81 -9.24 13.13
N HIS A 223 4.92 -8.31 12.72
CA HIS A 223 5.07 -6.88 12.95
C HIS A 223 3.74 -6.25 13.37
N ILE A 224 3.81 -5.31 14.31
CA ILE A 224 2.70 -4.44 14.69
C ILE A 224 3.17 -2.99 14.58
N ASP A 225 2.52 -2.21 13.72
CA ASP A 225 2.82 -0.79 13.57
C ASP A 225 1.83 0.03 14.41
N ILE A 226 2.34 0.94 15.22
CA ILE A 226 1.54 1.88 16.02
C ILE A 226 1.76 3.27 15.45
N SER A 227 0.69 3.88 14.93
CA SER A 227 0.73 5.20 14.28
C SER A 227 0.19 6.31 15.18
N PRO A 228 0.76 7.56 15.11
CA PRO A 228 0.36 8.66 15.98
C PRO A 228 -0.88 9.41 15.48
N TYR A 229 -0.88 9.72 14.19
CA TYR A 229 -1.81 10.59 13.47
C TYR A 229 -2.41 9.83 12.30
N ASP A 230 -3.06 10.39 11.64
CA ASP A 230 -4.07 10.79 10.73
C ASP A 230 -5.46 10.74 11.40
N GLN A 231 -5.76 9.69 12.11
CA GLN A 231 -7.02 9.49 12.83
C GLN A 231 -6.76 9.20 14.32
N GLY A 232 -5.70 9.74 14.85
CA GLY A 232 -5.32 9.67 16.24
C GLY A 232 -4.83 11.01 16.77
N GLY A 233 -4.71 11.12 18.09
CA GLY A 233 -4.17 12.30 18.75
C GLY A 233 -5.04 12.83 19.87
N CYS A 234 -4.52 13.84 20.56
CA CYS A 234 -5.21 14.62 21.59
C CYS A 234 -4.43 15.90 21.90
N THR A 235 -5.12 17.02 22.06
CA THR A 235 -4.51 18.34 22.31
C THR A 235 -4.59 18.82 23.75
N CYS A 236 -5.09 18.00 24.68
CA CYS A 236 -5.11 18.39 26.08
C CYS A 236 -3.67 18.62 26.60
N SER A 237 -3.53 19.41 27.67
CA SER A 237 -2.24 19.78 28.27
C SER A 237 -1.34 18.60 28.63
N GLU A 238 -1.92 17.45 28.95
CA GLU A 238 -1.18 16.25 29.31
C GLU A 238 -0.69 15.45 28.09
N CYS A 239 -1.36 15.58 26.92
CA CYS A 239 -1.04 14.84 25.72
C CYS A 239 -0.21 15.62 24.71
N ALA A 240 -0.31 16.96 24.74
CA ALA A 240 0.38 17.83 23.78
C ALA A 240 1.87 18.03 24.12
N PRO A 241 2.76 18.11 23.14
CA PRO A 241 2.55 17.75 21.76
C PRO A 241 2.35 16.23 21.63
N TRP A 242 1.38 15.82 20.83
CA TRP A 242 0.89 14.44 20.80
C TRP A 242 1.99 13.40 20.57
N GLY A 243 2.76 13.54 19.47
CA GLY A 243 3.84 12.61 19.12
C GLY A 243 4.93 12.51 20.19
N GLY A 244 5.10 13.53 21.01
CA GLY A 244 6.09 13.59 22.08
C GLY A 244 5.60 13.14 23.46
N ASN A 245 4.28 13.10 23.69
CA ASN A 245 3.71 12.79 25.01
C ASN A 245 2.63 11.70 24.94
N GLY A 246 1.42 12.03 24.48
CA GLY A 246 0.28 11.10 24.49
C GLY A 246 0.55 9.84 23.69
N TYR A 247 1.14 9.99 22.53
CA TYR A 247 1.55 8.87 21.66
C TYR A 247 2.57 7.94 22.34
N ILE A 248 3.62 8.50 22.93
CA ILE A 248 4.63 7.70 23.64
C ILE A 248 3.99 6.88 24.76
N ARG A 249 3.07 7.46 25.52
CA ARG A 249 2.33 6.73 26.58
C ARG A 249 1.47 5.61 26.00
N CYS A 250 0.86 5.81 24.84
CA CYS A 250 0.13 4.75 24.15
C CYS A 250 1.08 3.61 23.73
N ILE A 251 2.25 3.93 23.17
CA ILE A 251 3.24 2.91 22.80
C ILE A 251 3.66 2.09 24.03
N GLU A 252 4.01 2.76 25.12
CA GLU A 252 4.42 2.11 26.38
C GLU A 252 3.34 1.18 26.94
N ALA A 253 2.07 1.61 26.86
CA ALA A 253 0.94 0.84 27.37
C ALA A 253 0.54 -0.32 26.45
N LEU A 254 0.64 -0.13 25.11
CA LEU A 254 0.21 -1.12 24.13
C LEU A 254 1.26 -2.19 23.84
N THR A 255 2.55 -1.85 23.94
CA THR A 255 3.64 -2.80 23.69
C THR A 255 3.52 -4.09 24.53
N PRO A 256 3.34 -4.07 25.86
CA PRO A 256 3.14 -5.28 26.64
C PRO A 256 1.89 -6.04 26.22
N VAL A 257 0.81 -5.34 25.87
CA VAL A 257 -0.45 -5.97 25.42
C VAL A 257 -0.23 -6.72 24.10
N VAL A 258 0.50 -6.14 23.15
CA VAL A 258 0.88 -6.84 21.90
C VAL A 258 1.70 -8.09 22.20
N LYS A 259 2.69 -7.99 23.09
CA LYS A 259 3.56 -9.11 23.43
C LYS A 259 2.84 -10.27 24.17
N GLU A 260 1.71 -10.02 24.81
CA GLU A 260 0.86 -11.08 25.38
C GLU A 260 0.26 -11.98 24.27
N TYR A 261 -0.13 -11.42 23.12
CA TYR A 261 -0.72 -12.15 22.00
C TYR A 261 0.34 -12.63 21.00
N PHE A 262 1.33 -11.81 20.73
CA PHE A 262 2.39 -12.03 19.73
C PHE A 262 3.76 -11.79 20.36
N PRO A 263 4.30 -12.75 21.14
CA PRO A 263 5.55 -12.55 21.89
C PRO A 263 6.75 -12.17 21.02
N ASN A 264 6.79 -12.68 19.79
CA ASN A 264 7.88 -12.47 18.84
C ASN A 264 7.65 -11.31 17.87
N ALA A 265 6.46 -10.71 17.85
CA ALA A 265 6.19 -9.61 16.93
C ALA A 265 7.09 -8.41 17.21
N LYS A 266 7.63 -7.82 16.17
CA LYS A 266 8.37 -6.56 16.22
C LYS A 266 7.40 -5.39 16.35
N ILE A 267 7.71 -4.45 17.21
CA ILE A 267 6.92 -3.22 17.38
C ILE A 267 7.56 -2.14 16.52
N ASN A 268 6.77 -1.60 15.60
CA ASN A 268 7.17 -0.48 14.79
C ASN A 268 6.35 0.75 15.18
N ILE A 269 6.94 1.91 15.02
CA ILE A 269 6.24 3.18 15.22
C ILE A 269 6.38 4.03 13.98
N THR A 270 5.49 5.00 13.81
CA THR A 270 5.61 5.96 12.72
C THR A 270 5.79 7.37 13.25
N THR A 271 6.44 8.21 12.45
CA THR A 271 6.55 9.66 12.70
C THR A 271 5.66 10.45 11.74
N TRP A 272 4.59 9.81 11.25
CA TRP A 272 3.60 10.40 10.37
C TRP A 272 3.03 11.68 10.96
N TYR A 273 3.03 12.76 10.23
CA TYR A 273 2.59 14.10 10.64
C TYR A 273 3.35 14.76 11.80
N PHE A 274 4.47 14.21 12.25
CA PHE A 274 5.30 14.89 13.27
C PHE A 274 5.73 16.29 12.79
N GLY A 275 5.65 17.26 13.68
CA GLY A 275 5.98 18.64 13.40
C GLY A 275 4.95 19.42 12.58
N THR A 276 3.87 18.77 12.10
CA THR A 276 2.80 19.44 11.35
C THR A 276 1.83 20.14 12.30
N PHE A 277 1.47 19.48 13.39
CA PHE A 277 0.53 20.00 14.39
C PHE A 277 1.31 20.50 15.60
N ARG A 278 1.69 21.77 15.56
CA ARG A 278 2.51 22.36 16.61
C ARG A 278 1.64 22.88 17.76
N ASN A 279 1.80 22.27 18.91
CA ASN A 279 1.32 22.79 20.18
C ASN A 279 2.54 23.22 21.04
N GLY A 280 3.01 24.45 20.85
CA GLY A 280 4.15 25.01 21.58
C GLY A 280 5.49 24.83 20.86
N ASP A 281 6.56 25.24 21.58
CA ASP A 281 7.92 25.35 21.03
C ASP A 281 8.72 24.03 21.09
N VAL A 282 8.15 22.95 21.67
CA VAL A 282 8.86 21.69 21.87
C VAL A 282 8.63 20.75 20.70
N SER A 283 9.71 20.31 20.08
CA SER A 283 9.69 19.37 18.97
C SER A 283 9.25 17.97 19.43
N GLU A 284 8.31 17.36 18.69
CA GLU A 284 7.91 15.97 18.91
C GLU A 284 9.09 15.00 18.74
N PHE A 285 9.98 15.28 17.78
CA PHE A 285 11.20 14.49 17.57
C PHE A 285 12.17 14.57 18.76
N GLU A 286 12.33 15.73 19.37
CA GLU A 286 13.19 15.88 20.56
C GLU A 286 12.65 15.09 21.75
N LEU A 287 11.33 15.10 21.95
CA LEU A 287 10.68 14.33 23.01
C LEU A 287 10.75 12.82 22.74
N LEU A 288 10.57 12.41 21.48
CA LEU A 288 10.72 11.01 21.08
C LEU A 288 12.17 10.55 21.29
N GLN A 289 13.16 11.35 20.86
CA GLN A 289 14.58 11.08 21.12
C GLN A 289 14.88 10.94 22.62
N LYS A 290 14.33 11.82 23.44
CA LYS A 290 14.45 11.74 24.90
C LYS A 290 13.89 10.43 25.43
N ALA A 291 12.71 10.00 24.98
CA ALA A 291 12.11 8.75 25.40
C ALA A 291 12.97 7.51 25.03
N PHE A 292 13.58 7.51 23.83
CA PHE A 292 14.55 6.47 23.48
C PHE A 292 15.78 6.47 24.36
N ASN A 293 16.35 7.65 24.64
CA ASN A 293 17.54 7.79 25.49
C ASN A 293 17.27 7.36 26.95
N GLU A 294 16.05 7.55 27.43
CA GLU A 294 15.57 7.08 28.74
C GLU A 294 15.25 5.57 28.78
N GLY A 295 15.33 4.88 27.65
CA GLY A 295 15.02 3.44 27.54
C GLY A 295 13.54 3.11 27.62
N ARG A 296 12.66 4.10 27.51
CA ARG A 296 11.20 3.94 27.58
C ARG A 296 10.64 3.15 26.39
N LEU A 297 11.25 3.28 25.21
CA LEU A 297 10.82 2.64 23.95
C LEU A 297 11.78 1.54 23.52
N LYS A 298 12.30 0.76 24.47
CA LYS A 298 13.32 -0.27 24.22
C LYS A 298 12.86 -1.38 23.25
N ASP A 299 11.56 -1.69 23.23
CA ASP A 299 10.98 -2.76 22.43
C ASP A 299 10.58 -2.31 21.01
N VAL A 300 10.79 -1.03 20.67
CA VAL A 300 10.59 -0.52 19.30
C VAL A 300 11.77 -0.96 18.43
N GLU A 301 11.46 -1.64 17.32
CA GLU A 301 12.44 -2.18 16.37
C GLU A 301 12.73 -1.22 15.21
N TYR A 302 11.68 -0.63 14.62
CA TYR A 302 11.76 0.20 13.43
C TYR A 302 10.95 1.49 13.58
N ILE A 303 11.39 2.52 12.86
CA ILE A 303 10.67 3.79 12.74
C ILE A 303 10.29 3.97 11.27
N THR A 304 8.98 4.05 11.01
CA THR A 304 8.45 4.32 9.67
C THR A 304 8.27 5.81 9.48
N SER A 305 8.71 6.34 8.35
CA SER A 305 8.56 7.75 8.00
C SER A 305 8.24 7.92 6.52
N GLU A 306 7.45 8.96 6.20
CA GLU A 306 7.05 9.30 4.84
C GLU A 306 7.96 10.42 4.31
N PRO A 307 8.74 10.18 3.24
CA PRO A 307 9.77 11.13 2.82
C PRO A 307 9.28 12.33 2.03
N GLN A 308 8.04 12.33 1.54
CA GLN A 308 7.54 13.38 0.64
C GLN A 308 6.89 14.53 1.40
N VAL A 309 6.06 14.19 2.38
CA VAL A 309 5.25 15.12 3.18
C VAL A 309 5.88 15.37 4.53
N HIS A 310 6.46 14.33 5.11
CA HIS A 310 7.07 14.33 6.44
C HIS A 310 8.49 13.79 6.33
N PRO A 311 9.48 14.66 6.06
CA PRO A 311 10.85 14.26 5.83
C PRO A 311 11.42 13.47 7.02
N TYR A 312 12.34 12.57 6.72
CA TYR A 312 13.02 11.77 7.73
C TYR A 312 13.74 12.68 8.74
N PRO A 313 13.59 12.40 10.04
CA PRO A 313 14.26 13.17 11.08
C PRO A 313 15.73 12.73 11.24
N PHE A 314 16.51 12.74 10.16
CA PHE A 314 17.90 12.29 10.19
C PHE A 314 18.80 13.14 11.10
N GLU A 315 18.40 14.38 11.34
CA GLU A 315 19.01 15.25 12.35
C GLU A 315 18.72 14.79 13.78
N HIS A 316 17.70 13.95 13.98
CA HIS A 316 17.35 13.33 15.26
C HIS A 316 17.55 11.81 15.17
N PRO A 317 18.78 11.29 15.32
CA PRO A 317 19.05 9.86 15.20
C PRO A 317 18.42 9.08 16.35
N LEU A 318 17.21 8.60 16.16
CA LEU A 318 16.44 7.94 17.23
C LEU A 318 17.00 6.55 17.63
N GLY A 319 18.14 6.15 17.08
CA GLY A 319 18.85 4.93 17.46
C GLY A 319 18.14 3.65 16.99
N ARG A 320 17.27 3.77 15.99
CA ARG A 320 16.55 2.66 15.37
C ARG A 320 16.66 2.75 13.86
N PRO A 321 16.60 1.62 13.12
CA PRO A 321 16.52 1.60 11.67
C PRO A 321 15.28 2.35 11.18
N TYR A 322 15.41 3.08 10.06
CA TYR A 322 14.30 3.74 9.38
C TYR A 322 13.75 2.88 8.26
N ILE A 323 12.42 2.83 8.17
CA ILE A 323 11.67 2.17 7.10
C ILE A 323 10.92 3.25 6.32
N GLY A 324 11.02 3.20 4.99
CA GLY A 324 10.32 4.11 4.10
C GLY A 324 8.81 3.84 4.03
N PHE A 325 8.07 4.91 3.81
CA PHE A 325 6.63 4.87 3.57
C PHE A 325 6.28 5.76 2.36
N PRO A 326 6.87 5.50 1.18
CA PRO A 326 6.62 6.34 0.01
C PRO A 326 5.18 6.18 -0.48
N GLU A 327 4.52 7.29 -0.74
CA GLU A 327 3.22 7.30 -1.41
C GLU A 327 3.40 7.00 -2.89
N ILE A 328 3.01 5.81 -3.30
CA ILE A 328 3.11 5.35 -4.69
C ILE A 328 1.77 5.41 -5.43
N SER A 329 0.67 5.57 -4.70
CA SER A 329 -0.68 5.73 -5.23
C SER A 329 -1.58 6.18 -4.09
N MET A 330 -2.25 7.31 -4.23
CA MET A 330 -3.03 7.94 -3.17
C MET A 330 -4.29 8.58 -3.72
N CYS A 331 -5.38 8.59 -2.94
CA CYS A 331 -6.64 9.23 -3.28
C CYS A 331 -6.42 10.72 -3.61
N GLY A 332 -6.96 11.18 -4.75
CA GLY A 332 -6.81 12.54 -5.22
C GLY A 332 -5.62 12.81 -6.14
N ILE A 333 -4.63 11.92 -6.25
CA ILE A 333 -3.55 12.02 -7.22
C ILE A 333 -3.77 11.13 -8.46
N PHE A 334 -4.86 10.40 -8.49
CA PHE A 334 -5.23 9.52 -9.60
C PHE A 334 -5.82 10.28 -10.79
N PRO A 335 -5.86 9.67 -11.96
CA PRO A 335 -6.37 10.33 -13.15
C PRO A 335 -7.79 10.86 -13.05
N TRP A 336 -8.75 10.06 -12.57
CA TRP A 336 -10.17 10.45 -12.60
C TRP A 336 -10.87 9.94 -11.34
N GLY A 337 -11.19 10.85 -10.44
CA GLY A 337 -11.92 10.52 -9.20
C GLY A 337 -11.27 9.41 -8.37
N GLY A 338 -9.96 9.26 -8.48
CA GLY A 338 -9.22 8.22 -7.79
C GLY A 338 -9.00 6.91 -8.56
N TYR A 339 -9.30 6.87 -9.86
CA TYR A 339 -9.23 5.64 -10.67
C TYR A 339 -8.35 5.78 -11.90
N GLY A 340 -7.92 4.66 -12.48
CA GLY A 340 -7.10 4.59 -13.66
C GLY A 340 -5.61 4.37 -13.37
N ALA A 341 -4.86 3.98 -14.40
CA ALA A 341 -3.43 3.75 -14.24
C ALA A 341 -2.67 5.03 -13.90
N ILE A 342 -1.83 4.96 -12.89
CA ILE A 342 -0.94 6.05 -12.45
C ILE A 342 0.51 5.55 -12.33
N PRO A 343 1.18 5.18 -13.43
CA PRO A 343 2.60 4.89 -13.36
C PRO A 343 3.36 6.17 -12.99
N VAL A 344 4.18 6.09 -11.93
CA VAL A 344 5.01 7.23 -11.46
C VAL A 344 6.47 6.82 -11.26
N PRO A 345 7.10 6.19 -12.26
CA PRO A 345 8.43 5.63 -12.14
C PRO A 345 9.50 6.67 -11.80
N MET A 346 9.44 7.87 -12.37
CA MET A 346 10.45 8.92 -12.15
C MET A 346 10.32 9.53 -10.74
N LYS A 347 9.08 9.68 -10.23
CA LYS A 347 8.82 10.11 -8.85
C LYS A 347 9.42 9.10 -7.86
N ILE A 348 9.11 7.80 -8.06
CA ILE A 348 9.61 6.73 -7.21
C ILE A 348 11.15 6.66 -7.28
N GLN A 349 11.74 6.75 -8.47
CA GLN A 349 13.20 6.76 -8.64
C GLN A 349 13.85 7.91 -7.87
N LYS A 350 13.33 9.11 -8.03
CA LYS A 350 13.86 10.30 -7.34
C LYS A 350 13.82 10.16 -5.82
N LEU A 351 12.73 9.60 -5.29
CA LEU A 351 12.60 9.37 -3.84
C LEU A 351 13.60 8.31 -3.36
N TRP A 352 13.76 7.26 -4.14
CA TRP A 352 14.69 6.18 -3.83
C TRP A 352 16.14 6.70 -3.83
N ASP A 353 16.56 7.40 -4.87
CA ASP A 353 17.92 7.96 -4.98
C ASP A 353 18.26 8.89 -3.81
N ALA A 354 17.28 9.62 -3.30
CA ALA A 354 17.49 10.54 -2.18
C ALA A 354 17.61 9.84 -0.81
N ASN A 355 17.08 8.60 -0.67
CA ASN A 355 16.89 8.00 0.64
C ASN A 355 17.41 6.55 0.77
N GLN A 356 17.83 5.89 -0.32
CA GLN A 356 18.20 4.47 -0.30
C GLN A 356 19.27 4.11 0.74
N ASP A 357 20.25 5.00 0.97
CA ASP A 357 21.33 4.77 1.92
C ASP A 357 20.91 4.92 3.40
N LYS A 358 19.71 5.44 3.63
CA LYS A 358 19.20 5.79 4.97
C LYS A 358 18.10 4.84 5.45
N LEU A 359 17.60 3.98 4.56
CA LEU A 359 16.46 3.12 4.80
C LEU A 359 16.84 1.64 4.78
N GLU A 360 16.19 0.87 5.63
CA GLU A 360 16.24 -0.59 5.62
C GLU A 360 15.16 -1.21 4.72
N GLY A 361 14.63 -0.45 3.76
CA GLY A 361 13.54 -0.81 2.89
C GLY A 361 12.27 -0.02 3.18
N GLY A 362 11.09 -0.60 3.00
CA GLY A 362 9.86 0.15 3.25
C GLY A 362 8.56 -0.61 3.06
N PHE A 363 7.49 0.12 3.36
CA PHE A 363 6.11 -0.24 3.09
C PHE A 363 5.48 0.85 2.22
N PRO A 364 5.65 0.83 0.90
CA PRO A 364 5.04 1.82 0.02
C PRO A 364 3.52 1.86 0.22
N TYR A 365 3.01 3.07 0.36
CA TYR A 365 1.61 3.33 0.63
C TYR A 365 0.81 3.46 -0.67
N CYS A 366 -0.25 2.67 -0.75
CA CYS A 366 -1.19 2.69 -1.85
C CYS A 366 -2.60 2.75 -1.28
N GLU A 367 -3.22 3.91 -1.30
CA GLU A 367 -4.46 4.19 -0.56
C GLU A 367 -5.69 3.56 -1.17
N GLY A 368 -5.63 3.14 -2.32
CA GLY A 368 -6.91 2.75 -2.67
C GLY A 368 -7.08 1.88 -3.86
N PHE A 369 -6.18 1.87 -4.75
CA PHE A 369 -6.49 1.30 -6.04
C PHE A 369 -5.34 0.44 -6.55
N TYR A 370 -5.64 -0.31 -7.59
CA TYR A 370 -4.72 -1.24 -8.15
C TYR A 370 -3.58 -0.52 -8.90
N GLU A 371 -2.39 -0.44 -8.26
CA GLU A 371 -1.16 0.14 -8.84
C GLU A 371 0.00 -0.86 -8.82
N ASP A 372 -0.18 -1.92 -9.57
CA ASP A 372 0.72 -3.06 -9.60
C ASP A 372 2.13 -2.70 -10.11
N ILE A 373 2.21 -1.87 -11.15
CA ILE A 373 3.51 -1.46 -11.72
C ILE A 373 4.35 -0.66 -10.72
N ASN A 374 3.73 0.22 -9.93
CA ASN A 374 4.45 1.01 -8.93
C ASN A 374 4.94 0.12 -7.79
N LYS A 375 4.16 -0.89 -7.40
CA LYS A 375 4.57 -1.92 -6.42
C LYS A 375 5.77 -2.72 -6.94
N ALA A 376 5.74 -3.15 -8.20
CA ALA A 376 6.85 -3.85 -8.83
C ALA A 376 8.14 -3.01 -8.81
N ILE A 377 8.05 -1.69 -9.12
CA ILE A 377 9.19 -0.77 -9.11
C ILE A 377 9.85 -0.73 -7.72
N VAL A 378 9.08 -0.46 -6.66
CA VAL A 378 9.65 -0.36 -5.31
C VAL A 378 10.21 -1.69 -4.81
N LEU A 379 9.56 -2.81 -5.11
CA LEU A 379 10.07 -4.12 -4.74
C LEU A 379 11.40 -4.44 -5.42
N ARG A 380 11.56 -4.09 -6.69
CA ARG A 380 12.82 -4.27 -7.41
C ARG A 380 13.92 -3.33 -6.92
N GLN A 381 13.56 -2.12 -6.49
CA GLN A 381 14.51 -1.23 -5.82
C GLN A 381 15.00 -1.83 -4.50
N TYR A 382 14.10 -2.37 -3.67
CA TYR A 382 14.46 -2.99 -2.40
C TYR A 382 15.27 -4.27 -2.57
N ARG A 383 14.95 -5.09 -3.58
CA ARG A 383 15.65 -6.36 -3.81
C ARG A 383 16.99 -6.21 -4.52
N ASP A 384 17.05 -5.44 -5.60
CA ASP A 384 18.22 -5.41 -6.50
C ASP A 384 18.79 -4.00 -6.71
N ASN A 385 18.23 -2.98 -6.10
CA ASN A 385 18.52 -1.57 -6.42
C ASN A 385 18.33 -1.27 -7.93
N GLN A 386 17.33 -1.93 -8.55
CA GLN A 386 17.06 -1.79 -9.98
C GLN A 386 16.41 -0.44 -10.30
N ASN A 387 16.84 0.17 -11.40
CA ASN A 387 16.27 1.42 -11.89
C ASN A 387 14.79 1.26 -12.23
N ALA A 388 13.97 2.27 -11.92
CA ALA A 388 12.53 2.25 -12.15
C ALA A 388 12.16 2.06 -13.63
N SER A 389 12.87 2.72 -14.55
CA SER A 389 12.62 2.57 -16.00
C SER A 389 12.88 1.16 -16.50
N ASP A 390 13.94 0.49 -15.99
CA ASP A 390 14.24 -0.90 -16.34
C ASP A 390 13.16 -1.84 -15.79
N THR A 391 12.65 -1.55 -14.60
CA THR A 391 11.55 -2.34 -14.01
C THR A 391 10.25 -2.15 -14.79
N VAL A 392 9.93 -0.95 -15.26
CA VAL A 392 8.78 -0.72 -16.14
C VAL A 392 8.89 -1.58 -17.41
N LYS A 393 10.06 -1.61 -18.01
CA LYS A 393 10.30 -2.43 -19.22
C LYS A 393 10.17 -3.93 -18.93
N GLU A 394 10.75 -4.41 -17.82
CA GLU A 394 10.62 -5.82 -17.35
C GLU A 394 9.15 -6.17 -17.09
N TYR A 395 8.40 -5.26 -16.44
CA TYR A 395 6.98 -5.42 -16.16
C TYR A 395 6.15 -5.57 -17.44
N LEU A 396 6.34 -4.67 -18.40
CA LEU A 396 5.62 -4.70 -19.67
C LEU A 396 5.94 -5.97 -20.49
N ALA A 397 7.20 -6.41 -20.48
CA ALA A 397 7.58 -7.65 -21.15
C ALA A 397 6.92 -8.88 -20.48
N TYR A 398 6.96 -8.98 -19.17
CA TYR A 398 6.45 -10.15 -18.46
C TYR A 398 4.93 -10.16 -18.32
N GLU A 399 4.34 -9.07 -17.82
CA GLU A 399 2.90 -9.01 -17.53
C GLU A 399 2.06 -8.87 -18.81
N CYS A 400 2.54 -8.06 -19.77
CA CYS A 400 1.83 -7.75 -21.00
C CYS A 400 2.34 -8.53 -22.22
N GLY A 401 3.38 -9.35 -22.08
CA GLY A 401 3.90 -10.16 -23.19
C GLY A 401 4.47 -9.35 -24.36
N LEU A 402 4.93 -8.13 -24.12
CA LEU A 402 5.47 -7.25 -25.14
C LEU A 402 6.94 -7.55 -25.40
N GLU A 403 7.34 -7.51 -26.69
CA GLU A 403 8.70 -7.81 -27.12
C GLU A 403 9.19 -6.82 -28.19
N GLY A 404 10.52 -6.78 -28.40
CA GLY A 404 11.17 -6.05 -29.47
C GLY A 404 10.84 -4.55 -29.49
N GLU A 405 10.68 -4.00 -30.71
CA GLU A 405 10.42 -2.57 -30.92
C GLU A 405 9.11 -2.11 -30.27
N LEU A 406 8.08 -2.95 -30.27
CA LEU A 406 6.79 -2.63 -29.67
C LEU A 406 6.90 -2.46 -28.14
N LEU A 407 7.72 -3.30 -27.47
CA LEU A 407 8.02 -3.12 -26.05
C LEU A 407 8.68 -1.76 -25.80
N ASP A 408 9.64 -1.35 -26.64
CA ASP A 408 10.32 -0.07 -26.49
C ASP A 408 9.38 1.13 -26.73
N GLU A 409 8.46 1.01 -27.68
CA GLU A 409 7.44 2.04 -27.93
C GLU A 409 6.47 2.17 -26.74
N VAL A 410 5.92 1.05 -26.27
CA VAL A 410 4.97 1.03 -25.15
C VAL A 410 5.66 1.47 -23.85
N HIS A 411 6.91 1.06 -23.61
CA HIS A 411 7.71 1.54 -22.50
C HIS A 411 7.78 3.08 -22.48
N LYS A 412 8.11 3.71 -23.60
CA LYS A 412 8.13 5.18 -23.72
C LYS A 412 6.76 5.80 -23.45
N ALA A 413 5.69 5.18 -23.94
CA ALA A 413 4.33 5.68 -23.73
C ALA A 413 3.93 5.60 -22.24
N VAL A 414 4.23 4.49 -21.56
CA VAL A 414 3.92 4.33 -20.12
C VAL A 414 4.75 5.31 -19.28
N MET A 415 6.05 5.50 -19.59
CA MET A 415 6.86 6.52 -18.94
C MET A 415 6.29 7.94 -19.14
N ALA A 416 5.77 8.24 -20.34
CA ALA A 416 5.14 9.53 -20.62
C ALA A 416 3.79 9.74 -19.90
N MET A 417 3.10 8.67 -19.48
CA MET A 417 1.87 8.78 -18.69
C MET A 417 2.10 9.50 -17.35
N GLU A 418 3.29 9.42 -16.76
CA GLU A 418 3.61 10.18 -15.55
C GLU A 418 3.55 11.69 -15.81
N GLU A 419 3.99 12.15 -16.97
CA GLU A 419 3.97 13.57 -17.31
C GLU A 419 2.56 14.11 -17.56
N THR A 420 1.61 13.24 -17.91
CA THR A 420 0.20 13.60 -18.14
C THR A 420 -0.70 13.32 -16.94
N HIS A 421 -0.19 12.79 -15.82
CA HIS A 421 -1.06 12.39 -14.71
C HIS A 421 -1.53 13.56 -13.86
N ALA A 422 -0.77 14.65 -13.76
CA ALA A 422 -1.16 15.79 -12.94
C ALA A 422 -2.41 16.47 -13.51
N ARG A 423 -3.48 16.43 -12.76
CA ARG A 423 -4.81 16.83 -13.17
C ARG A 423 -5.39 17.84 -12.22
N GLY A 424 -6.17 18.75 -12.77
CA GLY A 424 -6.99 19.69 -12.02
C GLY A 424 -8.44 19.52 -12.42
N TRP A 425 -9.30 20.10 -11.63
CA TRP A 425 -10.72 20.11 -11.77
C TRP A 425 -11.22 21.54 -11.85
N GLU A 426 -11.96 21.85 -12.91
CA GLU A 426 -12.58 23.17 -13.08
C GLU A 426 -14.10 23.03 -13.00
N PRO A 427 -14.83 24.04 -12.49
CA PRO A 427 -16.28 24.06 -12.55
C PRO A 427 -16.79 23.77 -13.97
N GLY A 428 -17.85 22.98 -14.10
CA GLY A 428 -18.43 22.63 -15.39
C GLY A 428 -17.91 21.34 -16.01
N HIS A 429 -17.30 20.45 -15.20
CA HIS A 429 -16.85 19.11 -15.61
C HIS A 429 -15.70 19.08 -16.63
N ARG A 430 -14.88 20.13 -16.62
CA ARG A 430 -13.68 20.17 -17.44
C ARG A 430 -12.48 19.68 -16.66
N TYR A 431 -11.76 18.71 -17.23
CA TYR A 431 -10.50 18.25 -16.69
C TYR A 431 -9.33 19.09 -17.25
N THR A 432 -8.32 19.37 -16.41
CA THR A 432 -7.05 19.92 -16.87
C THR A 432 -6.00 18.83 -16.77
N ILE A 433 -5.25 18.62 -17.85
CA ILE A 433 -4.19 17.61 -17.92
C ILE A 433 -2.89 18.33 -18.28
N LYS A 434 -1.83 18.04 -17.53
CA LYS A 434 -0.49 18.53 -17.91
C LYS A 434 0.00 17.81 -19.16
N ARG A 435 0.77 18.51 -19.98
CA ARG A 435 1.40 17.97 -21.19
C ARG A 435 0.40 17.30 -22.14
N PRO A 436 -0.73 17.97 -22.46
CA PRO A 436 -1.79 17.37 -23.29
C PRO A 436 -1.32 16.99 -24.70
N GLU A 437 -0.24 17.58 -25.19
CA GLU A 437 0.37 17.27 -26.48
C GLU A 437 0.88 15.82 -26.59
N LYS A 438 1.12 15.14 -25.47
CA LYS A 438 1.60 13.74 -25.45
C LYS A 438 0.46 12.72 -25.53
N ILE A 439 -0.77 13.10 -25.26
CA ILE A 439 -1.91 12.18 -25.09
C ILE A 439 -2.15 11.34 -26.35
N PHE A 440 -2.16 11.96 -27.54
CA PHE A 440 -2.46 11.24 -28.77
C PHE A 440 -1.36 10.28 -29.22
N ASP A 441 -0.08 10.59 -28.91
CA ASP A 441 1.02 9.67 -29.15
C ASP A 441 0.97 8.46 -28.20
N ILE A 442 0.60 8.68 -26.93
CA ILE A 442 0.36 7.61 -25.96
C ILE A 442 -0.78 6.72 -26.45
N GLU A 443 -1.95 7.30 -26.79
CA GLU A 443 -3.10 6.54 -27.29
C GLU A 443 -2.73 5.70 -28.51
N LYS A 444 -2.13 6.32 -29.54
CA LYS A 444 -1.73 5.63 -30.76
C LYS A 444 -0.85 4.40 -30.47
N THR A 445 0.10 4.57 -29.56
CA THR A 445 1.02 3.48 -29.20
C THR A 445 0.31 2.36 -28.43
N ILE A 446 -0.53 2.70 -27.46
CA ILE A 446 -1.29 1.73 -26.69
C ILE A 446 -2.30 0.97 -27.56
N LEU A 447 -3.00 1.66 -28.49
CA LEU A 447 -3.92 1.01 -29.42
C LEU A 447 -3.17 0.05 -30.38
N LYS A 448 -2.03 0.48 -30.94
CA LYS A 448 -1.19 -0.39 -31.77
C LYS A 448 -0.80 -1.67 -31.01
N ALA A 449 -0.38 -1.54 -29.75
CA ALA A 449 -0.04 -2.69 -28.92
C ALA A 449 -1.27 -3.57 -28.64
N HIS A 450 -2.40 -2.96 -28.29
CA HIS A 450 -3.64 -3.68 -28.01
C HIS A 450 -4.08 -4.57 -29.19
N GLU A 451 -3.92 -4.12 -30.43
CA GLU A 451 -4.24 -4.91 -31.63
C GLU A 451 -3.39 -6.19 -31.75
N THR A 452 -2.16 -6.18 -31.24
CA THR A 452 -1.21 -7.30 -31.37
C THR A 452 -1.25 -8.30 -30.22
N LEU A 453 -1.78 -7.91 -29.07
CA LEU A 453 -1.84 -8.77 -27.89
C LEU A 453 -2.85 -9.92 -28.07
N ASP A 454 -2.59 -11.05 -27.39
CA ASP A 454 -3.55 -12.13 -27.29
C ASP A 454 -4.76 -11.75 -26.42
N GLU A 455 -5.88 -12.45 -26.57
CA GLU A 455 -7.12 -12.13 -25.87
C GLU A 455 -7.00 -12.24 -24.33
N THR A 456 -6.13 -13.11 -23.81
CA THR A 456 -5.92 -13.26 -22.38
C THR A 456 -5.25 -12.00 -21.82
N THR A 457 -4.22 -11.50 -22.51
CA THR A 457 -3.52 -10.27 -22.13
C THR A 457 -4.40 -9.05 -22.30
N LYS A 458 -5.13 -8.93 -23.42
CA LYS A 458 -6.10 -7.83 -23.65
C LYS A 458 -7.11 -7.71 -22.51
N ASN A 459 -7.59 -8.84 -21.99
CA ASN A 459 -8.59 -8.91 -20.93
C ASN A 459 -7.99 -8.86 -19.52
N SER A 460 -6.65 -8.87 -19.38
CA SER A 460 -6.04 -8.76 -18.06
C SER A 460 -6.27 -7.39 -17.45
N LYS A 461 -6.55 -7.33 -16.14
CA LYS A 461 -6.69 -6.05 -15.43
C LYS A 461 -5.43 -5.17 -15.55
N LYS A 462 -4.24 -5.78 -15.59
CA LYS A 462 -2.94 -5.10 -15.71
C LYS A 462 -2.83 -4.32 -17.02
N TRP A 463 -3.25 -4.92 -18.14
CA TRP A 463 -3.25 -4.23 -19.45
C TRP A 463 -4.43 -3.26 -19.60
N ARG A 464 -5.63 -3.67 -19.18
CA ARG A 464 -6.85 -2.84 -19.33
C ARG A 464 -6.72 -1.47 -18.65
N LEU A 465 -6.01 -1.37 -17.53
CA LEU A 465 -5.76 -0.07 -16.89
C LEU A 465 -4.95 0.89 -17.78
N PHE A 466 -3.91 0.43 -18.44
CA PHE A 466 -3.17 1.26 -19.41
C PHE A 466 -4.02 1.61 -20.62
N TYR A 467 -4.77 0.65 -21.14
CA TYR A 467 -5.67 0.87 -22.26
C TYR A 467 -6.70 1.96 -21.93
N TYR A 468 -7.45 1.81 -20.85
CA TYR A 468 -8.46 2.81 -20.48
C TYR A 468 -7.84 4.17 -20.14
N ARG A 469 -6.69 4.22 -19.52
CA ARG A 469 -5.98 5.47 -19.32
C ARG A 469 -5.74 6.20 -20.64
N ALA A 470 -5.26 5.49 -21.65
CA ALA A 470 -4.95 6.08 -22.94
C ALA A 470 -6.20 6.55 -23.69
N VAL A 471 -7.25 5.70 -23.78
CA VAL A 471 -8.46 6.05 -24.56
C VAL A 471 -9.32 7.11 -23.87
N ILE A 472 -9.41 7.14 -22.55
CA ILE A 472 -10.16 8.16 -21.82
C ILE A 472 -9.47 9.51 -21.92
N ASP A 473 -8.14 9.59 -21.73
CA ASP A 473 -7.40 10.83 -21.88
C ASP A 473 -7.53 11.40 -23.29
N ALA A 474 -7.45 10.55 -24.30
CA ALA A 474 -7.56 10.97 -25.68
C ALA A 474 -8.98 11.44 -26.03
N GLU A 475 -10.00 10.76 -25.54
CA GLU A 475 -11.39 11.18 -25.77
C GLU A 475 -11.71 12.49 -25.03
N LEU A 476 -11.23 12.67 -23.80
CA LEU A 476 -11.28 13.95 -23.10
C LEU A 476 -10.61 15.06 -23.93
N ALA A 477 -9.38 14.80 -24.45
CA ALA A 477 -8.65 15.78 -25.25
C ALA A 477 -9.39 16.15 -26.54
N ARG A 478 -10.03 15.18 -27.23
CA ARG A 478 -10.89 15.44 -28.40
C ARG A 478 -12.09 16.30 -28.09
N ASN A 479 -12.62 16.19 -26.88
CA ASN A 479 -13.81 16.91 -26.43
C ASN A 479 -13.46 18.13 -25.56
N ASN A 480 -12.34 18.78 -25.81
CA ASN A 480 -11.85 19.94 -25.05
C ASN A 480 -11.80 19.71 -23.52
N PHE A 481 -11.49 18.49 -23.11
CA PHE A 481 -11.42 18.01 -21.74
C PHE A 481 -12.77 18.00 -20.98
N TYR A 482 -13.88 18.07 -21.71
CA TYR A 482 -15.20 17.82 -21.15
C TYR A 482 -15.56 16.35 -21.28
N ARG A 483 -16.29 15.86 -20.28
CA ARG A 483 -16.90 14.53 -20.29
C ARG A 483 -17.96 14.44 -21.41
N ASN A 484 -17.99 13.30 -22.08
CA ASN A 484 -19.04 12.90 -23.01
C ASN A 484 -19.45 11.44 -22.75
N ASP A 485 -20.46 10.94 -23.45
CA ASP A 485 -20.98 9.59 -23.25
C ASP A 485 -19.92 8.51 -23.43
N LYS A 486 -18.99 8.71 -24.38
CA LYS A 486 -17.91 7.75 -24.65
C LYS A 486 -16.88 7.68 -23.53
N VAL A 487 -16.54 8.83 -22.92
CA VAL A 487 -15.70 8.88 -21.71
C VAL A 487 -16.38 8.12 -20.57
N VAL A 488 -17.69 8.31 -20.39
CA VAL A 488 -18.46 7.62 -19.35
C VAL A 488 -18.50 6.12 -19.60
N GLU A 489 -18.71 5.69 -20.85
CA GLU A 489 -18.70 4.28 -21.25
C GLU A 489 -17.37 3.61 -20.88
N TYR A 490 -16.23 4.14 -21.36
CA TYR A 490 -14.91 3.61 -21.05
C TYR A 490 -14.61 3.62 -19.53
N PHE A 491 -15.05 4.67 -18.84
CA PHE A 491 -14.83 4.75 -17.40
C PHE A 491 -15.64 3.70 -16.64
N ASN A 492 -16.89 3.44 -17.04
CA ASN A 492 -17.73 2.40 -16.44
C ASN A 492 -17.09 1.02 -16.61
N GLU A 493 -16.59 0.71 -17.82
CA GLU A 493 -15.87 -0.56 -18.07
C GLU A 493 -14.60 -0.69 -17.23
N MET A 494 -13.88 0.41 -17.02
CA MET A 494 -12.69 0.42 -16.17
C MET A 494 -13.04 0.20 -14.70
N ILE A 495 -14.11 0.82 -14.22
CA ILE A 495 -14.55 0.72 -12.82
C ILE A 495 -14.92 -0.69 -12.42
N GLU A 496 -15.41 -1.50 -13.35
CA GLU A 496 -15.68 -2.93 -13.08
C GLU A 496 -14.44 -3.67 -12.56
N LEU A 497 -13.22 -3.24 -12.97
CA LEU A 497 -11.97 -3.83 -12.51
C LEU A 497 -11.70 -3.60 -11.01
N TYR A 498 -12.36 -2.61 -10.41
CA TYR A 498 -12.17 -2.26 -9.00
C TYR A 498 -13.21 -2.89 -8.07
N HIS A 499 -14.21 -3.60 -8.60
CA HIS A 499 -15.25 -4.30 -7.83
C HIS A 499 -15.96 -3.43 -6.78
N LEU A 500 -16.14 -2.15 -7.06
CA LEU A 500 -16.68 -1.17 -6.10
C LEU A 500 -18.07 -1.51 -5.57
N TYR A 501 -18.84 -2.33 -6.32
CA TYR A 501 -20.14 -2.81 -5.86
C TYR A 501 -20.07 -3.71 -4.60
N ASN A 502 -18.87 -4.16 -4.22
CA ASN A 502 -18.64 -4.90 -2.99
C ASN A 502 -18.32 -3.98 -1.79
N ALA A 503 -18.13 -2.68 -2.00
CA ALA A 503 -17.83 -1.76 -0.93
C ALA A 503 -19.03 -1.58 0.01
N ASN A 504 -18.76 -1.50 1.31
CA ASN A 504 -19.80 -1.27 2.32
C ASN A 504 -20.45 0.13 2.18
N TRP A 505 -19.69 1.08 1.69
CA TRP A 505 -20.15 2.43 1.35
C TRP A 505 -19.59 2.80 -0.03
N TYR A 506 -20.48 3.18 -0.91
CA TYR A 506 -20.16 3.45 -2.30
C TYR A 506 -20.15 4.95 -2.57
N VAL A 507 -18.98 5.51 -2.81
CA VAL A 507 -18.84 6.86 -3.35
C VAL A 507 -18.67 6.75 -4.86
N LYS A 508 -19.67 7.23 -5.61
CA LYS A 508 -19.61 7.19 -7.06
C LYS A 508 -18.47 8.09 -7.55
N PRO A 509 -17.54 7.57 -8.38
CA PRO A 509 -16.45 8.38 -8.90
C PRO A 509 -16.92 9.61 -9.65
N ASP A 510 -16.19 10.71 -9.59
CA ASP A 510 -16.54 12.00 -10.18
C ASP A 510 -16.92 11.93 -11.67
N ILE A 511 -16.20 11.09 -12.44
CA ILE A 511 -16.47 10.95 -13.88
C ILE A 511 -17.82 10.26 -14.17
N MET A 512 -18.32 9.48 -13.22
CA MET A 512 -19.61 8.78 -13.27
C MET A 512 -20.74 9.57 -12.62
N THR A 513 -20.57 10.86 -12.33
CA THR A 513 -21.57 11.63 -11.59
C THR A 513 -22.97 11.40 -12.14
N ASP A 514 -23.89 11.11 -11.23
CA ASP A 514 -25.29 10.93 -11.51
C ASP A 514 -25.89 12.17 -12.14
N GLU A 515 -26.86 12.02 -13.03
CA GLU A 515 -27.66 13.13 -13.52
C GLU A 515 -28.25 13.94 -12.36
N LYS A 516 -28.57 13.30 -11.24
CA LYS A 516 -29.04 13.96 -10.02
C LYS A 516 -28.06 15.01 -9.48
N TYR A 517 -26.76 14.80 -9.60
CA TYR A 517 -25.77 15.73 -9.07
C TYR A 517 -25.10 16.58 -10.16
N GLY A 518 -25.19 16.22 -11.43
CA GLY A 518 -24.79 16.97 -12.65
C GLY A 518 -23.53 17.84 -12.60
N ARG A 519 -22.86 17.89 -11.44
CA ARG A 519 -21.68 18.67 -11.07
C ARG A 519 -20.84 17.90 -10.06
N PRO A 520 -19.56 18.24 -9.93
CA PRO A 520 -18.75 17.71 -8.86
C PRO A 520 -19.33 18.04 -7.50
N LEU A 521 -19.17 17.09 -6.62
CA LEU A 521 -19.47 17.32 -5.22
C LEU A 521 -18.45 18.31 -4.65
N THR A 522 -18.94 19.29 -3.93
CA THR A 522 -18.07 20.18 -3.14
C THR A 522 -17.41 19.37 -2.01
N LYS A 523 -16.34 19.92 -1.43
CA LYS A 523 -15.70 19.28 -0.25
C LYS A 523 -16.68 19.04 0.89
N ASP A 524 -17.66 19.95 1.08
CA ASP A 524 -18.66 19.80 2.13
C ASP A 524 -19.69 18.71 1.81
N GLU A 525 -20.05 18.55 0.55
CA GLU A 525 -20.95 17.48 0.10
C GLU A 525 -20.27 16.10 0.18
N LEU A 526 -19.02 16.01 -0.22
CA LEU A 526 -18.21 14.81 0.00
C LEU A 526 -18.11 14.47 1.49
N LYS A 527 -18.03 15.48 2.35
CA LYS A 527 -18.04 15.33 3.80
C LYS A 527 -19.36 14.73 4.32
N ILE A 528 -20.48 15.24 3.82
CA ILE A 528 -21.80 14.73 4.20
C ILE A 528 -21.92 13.26 3.80
N ILE A 529 -21.48 12.90 2.59
CA ILE A 529 -21.53 11.52 2.09
C ILE A 529 -20.58 10.62 2.89
N ALA A 530 -19.35 11.07 3.13
CA ALA A 530 -18.37 10.33 3.94
C ALA A 530 -18.83 10.08 5.38
N LEU A 531 -19.75 10.93 5.88
CA LEU A 531 -20.39 10.77 7.19
C LEU A 531 -21.68 9.94 7.14
N GLY A 532 -21.99 9.29 6.01
CA GLY A 532 -23.21 8.52 5.83
C GLY A 532 -24.48 9.38 5.65
N GLY A 533 -24.32 10.69 5.42
CA GLY A 533 -25.41 11.59 5.10
C GLY A 533 -25.85 11.49 3.66
N THR A 534 -27.07 11.94 3.38
CA THR A 534 -27.60 12.10 2.02
C THR A 534 -27.56 13.57 1.62
N LEU A 535 -27.20 13.82 0.35
CA LEU A 535 -27.37 15.15 -0.24
C LEU A 535 -28.81 15.26 -0.74
N ASP A 536 -29.62 16.07 -0.08
CA ASP A 536 -30.98 16.37 -0.48
C ASP A 536 -31.04 17.33 -1.71
#